data_467da92feafc709ea984279af6cb897a
#
_entry.id   467da92feafc709ea984279af6cb897a
#
_cell.length_a   1.000
_cell.length_b   1.000
_cell.length_c   1.000
_cell.angle_alpha   90.00
_cell.angle_beta   90.00
_cell.angle_gamma   90.00
#
_symmetry.space_group_name_H-M   'P 1'
#
loop_
_entity.id
_entity.type
_entity.pdbx_description
1 polymer ?
#
loop_
_entity_poly.entity_id
_entity_poly.type
_entity_poly.pdbx_seq_one_letter_code
_entity_poly.pdbx_strand_id
1 'polypeptide(L)'
;MNEASNHTAFFRGLRQMFGVTLILLLLCGFVFPVLLTGISSVVFPAQAGGSLVYADGRAVGSKYVGQEFTKPYFMKERPSAYHYNTYYEDAQGNRYYSDGSPFAGVSSGSNNYAPSNPALIERVKADIETFLAANPDVTREEIPTDLMTASGSGLDPHISPASAQIQIPAIAKASGLSEAALAQIVEDNTQGKLLGILGEDTVSVLGVNLDIAAAMGLVSVNGN
;
A
#
# COMPACT_ATOMS: atom_id res chain seq x y z
N MET A 1 24.65 4.04 62.24
CA MET A 1 24.80 3.02 61.18
C MET A 1 23.61 3.20 60.26
N ASN A 2 23.76 3.55 59.07
CA ASN A 2 23.60 2.94 57.77
C ASN A 2 23.37 3.91 56.57
N GLU A 3 23.76 5.18 56.60
CA GLU A 3 23.60 6.02 55.38
C GLU A 3 24.61 5.58 54.29
N ALA A 4 25.86 5.30 54.66
CA ALA A 4 26.87 4.83 53.71
C ALA A 4 26.51 3.48 53.01
N SER A 5 25.82 2.59 53.73
CA SER A 5 25.33 1.31 53.20
C SER A 5 24.21 1.51 52.14
N ASN A 6 23.34 2.49 52.36
CA ASN A 6 22.23 2.80 51.45
C ASN A 6 22.76 3.44 50.14
N HIS A 7 23.75 4.32 50.21
CA HIS A 7 24.34 4.92 49.02
C HIS A 7 25.07 3.90 48.14
N THR A 8 25.81 2.96 48.72
CA THR A 8 26.50 1.90 47.97
C THR A 8 25.51 0.93 47.33
N ALA A 9 24.41 0.59 48.02
CA ALA A 9 23.34 -0.24 47.47
C ALA A 9 22.62 0.47 46.30
N PHE A 10 22.32 1.76 46.42
CA PHE A 10 21.72 2.58 45.38
C PHE A 10 22.58 2.63 44.13
N PHE A 11 23.87 2.96 44.23
CA PHE A 11 24.78 3.01 43.07
C PHE A 11 24.99 1.63 42.44
N ARG A 12 24.97 0.56 43.20
CA ARG A 12 25.03 -0.81 42.69
C ARG A 12 23.78 -1.12 41.88
N GLY A 13 22.57 -0.78 42.40
CA GLY A 13 21.31 -0.93 41.68
C GLY A 13 21.28 -0.13 40.38
N LEU A 14 21.72 1.12 40.44
CA LEU A 14 21.78 1.98 39.25
C LEU A 14 22.70 1.39 38.17
N ARG A 15 23.90 0.92 38.53
CA ARG A 15 24.84 0.26 37.61
C ARG A 15 24.23 -1.01 36.99
N GLN A 16 23.51 -1.81 37.79
CA GLN A 16 22.82 -3.01 37.28
C GLN A 16 21.73 -2.66 36.32
N MET A 17 20.89 -1.66 36.63
CA MET A 17 19.84 -1.18 35.71
C MET A 17 20.42 -0.70 34.37
N PHE A 18 21.45 0.15 34.42
CA PHE A 18 22.14 0.60 33.20
C PHE A 18 22.75 -0.56 32.41
N GLY A 19 23.40 -1.50 33.11
CA GLY A 19 24.00 -2.67 32.47
C GLY A 19 23.00 -3.55 31.78
N VAL A 20 21.88 -3.88 32.43
CA VAL A 20 20.78 -4.67 31.83
C VAL A 20 20.13 -3.92 30.65
N THR A 21 19.88 -2.63 30.83
CA THR A 21 19.30 -1.80 29.76
C THR A 21 20.22 -1.77 28.53
N LEU A 22 21.51 -1.57 28.72
CA LEU A 22 22.49 -1.55 27.63
C LEU A 22 22.57 -2.91 26.90
N ILE A 23 22.61 -4.00 27.68
CA ILE A 23 22.64 -5.36 27.12
C ILE A 23 21.38 -5.63 26.31
N LEU A 24 20.20 -5.33 26.85
CA LEU A 24 18.94 -5.52 26.15
C LEU A 24 18.84 -4.63 24.92
N LEU A 25 19.30 -3.39 24.98
CA LEU A 25 19.34 -2.49 23.83
C LEU A 25 20.24 -3.05 22.72
N LEU A 26 21.42 -3.57 23.06
CA LEU A 26 22.31 -4.18 22.07
C LEU A 26 21.72 -5.49 21.51
N LEU A 27 21.16 -6.34 22.35
CA LEU A 27 20.57 -7.59 21.90
C LEU A 27 19.32 -7.38 21.03
N CYS A 28 18.37 -6.59 21.51
CA CYS A 28 17.09 -6.39 20.84
C CYS A 28 17.15 -5.32 19.74
N GLY A 29 18.00 -4.30 19.89
CA GLY A 29 18.10 -3.19 18.93
C GLY A 29 19.14 -3.40 17.83
N PHE A 30 20.09 -4.31 18.03
CA PHE A 30 21.16 -4.53 17.05
C PHE A 30 21.34 -6.00 16.69
N VAL A 31 21.70 -6.85 17.65
CA VAL A 31 22.04 -8.27 17.35
C VAL A 31 20.87 -9.02 16.72
N PHE A 32 19.70 -8.94 17.33
CA PHE A 32 18.50 -9.64 16.86
C PHE A 32 18.03 -9.14 15.49
N PRO A 33 17.86 -7.81 15.20
CA PRO A 33 17.49 -7.35 13.87
C PRO A 33 18.52 -7.70 12.79
N VAL A 34 19.82 -7.56 13.07
CA VAL A 34 20.87 -7.91 12.10
C VAL A 34 20.87 -9.39 11.77
N LEU A 35 20.73 -10.24 12.80
CA LEU A 35 20.67 -11.69 12.61
C LEU A 35 19.43 -12.09 11.80
N LEU A 36 18.25 -11.55 12.11
CA LEU A 36 17.03 -11.84 11.36
C LEU A 36 17.13 -11.32 9.92
N THR A 37 17.66 -10.12 9.70
CA THR A 37 17.88 -9.58 8.36
C THR A 37 18.82 -10.48 7.55
N GLY A 38 19.92 -10.94 8.15
CA GLY A 38 20.85 -11.85 7.52
C GLY A 38 20.19 -13.19 7.11
N ILE A 39 19.46 -13.80 8.03
CA ILE A 39 18.72 -15.05 7.76
C ILE A 39 17.68 -14.83 6.67
N SER A 40 16.86 -13.77 6.78
CA SER A 40 15.80 -13.46 5.83
C SER A 40 16.36 -13.21 4.43
N SER A 41 17.49 -12.52 4.30
CA SER A 41 18.12 -12.24 3.02
C SER A 41 18.60 -13.50 2.29
N VAL A 42 18.92 -14.58 3.04
CA VAL A 42 19.34 -15.86 2.48
C VAL A 42 18.15 -16.78 2.18
N VAL A 43 17.19 -16.85 3.12
CA VAL A 43 16.07 -17.82 3.03
C VAL A 43 14.93 -17.26 2.17
N PHE A 44 14.67 -15.95 2.24
CA PHE A 44 13.58 -15.26 1.57
C PHE A 44 14.05 -13.98 0.86
N PRO A 45 14.97 -14.08 -0.13
CA PRO A 45 15.61 -12.90 -0.73
C PRO A 45 14.63 -11.92 -1.39
N ALA A 46 13.58 -12.42 -2.04
CA ALA A 46 12.57 -11.58 -2.68
C ALA A 46 11.78 -10.76 -1.65
N GLN A 47 11.33 -11.39 -0.56
CA GLN A 47 10.58 -10.74 0.51
C GLN A 47 11.46 -9.77 1.30
N ALA A 48 12.68 -10.19 1.62
CA ALA A 48 13.66 -9.34 2.31
C ALA A 48 14.07 -8.13 1.46
N GLY A 49 14.04 -8.26 0.13
CA GLY A 49 14.29 -7.18 -0.83
C GLY A 49 13.06 -6.30 -1.13
N GLY A 50 11.92 -6.49 -0.43
CA GLY A 50 10.72 -5.66 -0.59
C GLY A 50 9.72 -6.17 -1.62
N SER A 51 9.84 -7.42 -2.08
CA SER A 51 8.92 -8.06 -3.06
C SER A 51 8.67 -7.18 -4.29
N LEU A 52 9.74 -6.65 -4.84
CA LEU A 52 9.67 -5.73 -5.98
C LEU A 52 9.15 -6.44 -7.24
N VAL A 53 8.34 -5.73 -7.98
CA VAL A 53 7.80 -6.14 -9.29
C VAL A 53 8.51 -5.37 -10.37
N TYR A 54 8.87 -6.07 -11.46
CA TYR A 54 9.68 -5.52 -12.54
C TYR A 54 8.91 -5.55 -13.87
N ALA A 55 9.03 -4.48 -14.64
CA ALA A 55 8.64 -4.41 -16.05
C ALA A 55 9.75 -3.73 -16.84
N ASP A 56 10.05 -4.23 -18.05
CA ASP A 56 11.15 -3.77 -18.89
C ASP A 56 12.50 -3.64 -18.16
N GLY A 57 12.77 -4.57 -17.20
CA GLY A 57 13.98 -4.59 -16.39
C GLY A 57 14.07 -3.50 -15.32
N ARG A 58 13.00 -2.74 -15.08
CA ARG A 58 12.93 -1.69 -14.04
C ARG A 58 11.94 -2.08 -12.95
N ALA A 59 12.27 -1.78 -11.71
CA ALA A 59 11.33 -1.92 -10.61
C ALA A 59 10.18 -0.90 -10.79
N VAL A 60 8.96 -1.40 -10.89
CA VAL A 60 7.74 -0.60 -11.13
C VAL A 60 6.83 -0.53 -9.92
N GLY A 61 7.09 -1.30 -8.90
CA GLY A 61 6.32 -1.30 -7.66
C GLY A 61 6.72 -2.43 -6.73
N SER A 62 5.95 -2.62 -5.67
CA SER A 62 6.06 -3.75 -4.74
C SER A 62 4.75 -4.51 -4.69
N LYS A 63 4.82 -5.82 -4.53
CA LYS A 63 3.64 -6.67 -4.41
C LYS A 63 2.74 -6.30 -3.21
N TYR A 64 3.32 -5.73 -2.16
CA TYR A 64 2.63 -5.47 -0.89
C TYR A 64 2.47 -3.99 -0.55
N VAL A 65 2.78 -3.10 -1.48
CA VAL A 65 2.62 -1.66 -1.32
C VAL A 65 1.93 -1.10 -2.54
N GLY A 66 0.74 -0.52 -2.33
CA GLY A 66 -0.01 0.14 -3.39
C GLY A 66 0.68 1.40 -3.88
N GLN A 67 0.24 1.88 -5.04
CA GLN A 67 0.71 3.12 -5.65
C GLN A 67 -0.44 3.80 -6.39
N GLU A 68 -0.40 5.11 -6.53
CA GLU A 68 -1.47 5.87 -7.17
C GLU A 68 -1.40 5.74 -8.69
N PHE A 69 -2.49 5.29 -9.31
CA PHE A 69 -2.65 5.21 -10.76
C PHE A 69 -3.57 6.31 -11.25
N THR A 70 -3.04 7.25 -12.04
CA THR A 70 -3.79 8.44 -12.51
C THR A 70 -4.42 8.27 -13.89
N LYS A 71 -3.90 7.36 -14.74
CA LYS A 71 -4.40 7.19 -16.12
C LYS A 71 -5.79 6.56 -16.14
N PRO A 72 -6.68 6.94 -17.08
CA PRO A 72 -8.05 6.43 -17.14
C PRO A 72 -8.17 4.96 -17.53
N TYR A 73 -7.16 4.41 -18.19
CA TYR A 73 -7.10 2.99 -18.57
C TYR A 73 -6.54 2.10 -17.47
N PHE A 74 -6.16 2.65 -16.31
CA PHE A 74 -5.72 1.89 -15.15
C PHE A 74 -6.80 1.79 -14.09
N MET A 75 -6.87 0.61 -13.47
CA MET A 75 -7.71 0.35 -12.31
C MET A 75 -7.25 1.21 -11.13
N LYS A 76 -8.22 1.77 -10.42
CA LYS A 76 -8.00 2.62 -9.25
C LYS A 76 -8.00 1.79 -7.98
N GLU A 77 -7.20 2.20 -7.04
CA GLU A 77 -7.11 1.66 -5.69
C GLU A 77 -8.09 2.36 -4.73
N ARG A 78 -8.02 1.96 -3.46
CA ARG A 78 -8.75 2.61 -2.35
C ARG A 78 -8.23 4.02 -2.11
N PRO A 79 -9.02 4.93 -1.52
CA PRO A 79 -8.52 6.23 -1.09
C PRO A 79 -7.33 6.11 -0.13
N SER A 80 -6.30 6.92 -0.34
CA SER A 80 -5.11 7.01 0.51
C SER A 80 -4.96 8.40 1.11
N ALA A 81 -4.66 8.47 2.41
CA ALA A 81 -4.36 9.74 3.07
C ALA A 81 -2.99 10.33 2.66
N TYR A 82 -2.15 9.52 2.01
CA TYR A 82 -0.77 9.90 1.62
C TYR A 82 -0.51 9.69 0.13
N HIS A 83 -1.56 9.61 -0.71
CA HIS A 83 -1.43 9.40 -2.16
C HIS A 83 -0.46 8.26 -2.50
N TYR A 84 -0.46 7.19 -1.69
CA TYR A 84 0.46 6.04 -1.81
C TYR A 84 1.94 6.40 -1.84
N ASN A 85 2.32 7.57 -1.30
CA ASN A 85 3.66 8.14 -1.42
C ASN A 85 4.15 8.31 -2.87
N THR A 86 3.24 8.33 -3.83
CA THR A 86 3.54 8.57 -5.25
C THR A 86 3.71 10.07 -5.46
N TYR A 87 4.80 10.46 -6.09
CA TYR A 87 5.08 11.86 -6.40
C TYR A 87 5.63 12.01 -7.81
N TYR A 88 5.49 13.20 -8.36
CA TYR A 88 6.25 13.64 -9.53
C TYR A 88 7.27 14.72 -9.12
N GLU A 89 8.32 14.85 -9.92
CA GLU A 89 9.39 15.82 -9.67
C GLU A 89 9.39 16.86 -10.80
N ASP A 90 9.42 18.15 -10.43
CA ASP A 90 9.52 19.22 -11.39
C ASP A 90 10.97 19.39 -11.92
N ALA A 91 11.17 20.31 -12.88
CA ALA A 91 12.49 20.58 -13.46
C ALA A 91 13.51 21.15 -12.45
N GLN A 92 13.05 21.61 -11.31
CA GLN A 92 13.84 22.17 -10.21
C GLN A 92 14.13 21.13 -9.10
N GLY A 93 13.58 19.89 -9.22
CA GLY A 93 13.76 18.83 -8.26
C GLY A 93 12.77 18.87 -7.06
N ASN A 94 11.75 19.73 -7.12
CA ASN A 94 10.70 19.73 -6.12
C ASN A 94 9.70 18.59 -6.38
N ARG A 95 9.19 18.01 -5.30
CA ARG A 95 8.29 16.85 -5.35
C ARG A 95 6.87 17.25 -4.96
N TYR A 96 5.91 16.73 -5.72
CA TYR A 96 4.49 17.02 -5.54
C TYR A 96 3.67 15.73 -5.66
N TYR A 97 2.56 15.66 -4.91
CA TYR A 97 1.53 14.65 -5.12
C TYR A 97 0.74 14.91 -6.40
N SER A 98 -0.07 13.96 -6.82
CA SER A 98 -0.89 14.04 -8.03
C SER A 98 -1.89 15.20 -8.02
N ASP A 99 -2.33 15.66 -6.85
CA ASP A 99 -3.20 16.82 -6.65
C ASP A 99 -2.47 18.17 -6.69
N GLY A 100 -1.15 18.17 -6.88
CA GLY A 100 -0.29 19.35 -6.91
C GLY A 100 0.17 19.85 -5.55
N SER A 101 -0.21 19.21 -4.45
CA SER A 101 0.29 19.56 -3.12
C SER A 101 1.75 19.11 -2.93
N PRO A 102 2.55 19.83 -2.13
CA PRO A 102 3.95 19.45 -1.89
C PRO A 102 4.08 18.07 -1.23
N PHE A 103 5.02 17.26 -1.72
CA PHE A 103 5.30 15.94 -1.16
C PHE A 103 5.91 16.08 0.24
N ALA A 104 5.18 15.61 1.25
CA ALA A 104 5.56 15.74 2.67
C ALA A 104 6.54 14.66 3.16
N GLY A 105 7.00 13.76 2.27
CA GLY A 105 7.83 12.62 2.63
C GLY A 105 7.05 11.31 2.73
N VAL A 106 7.76 10.21 2.93
CA VAL A 106 7.17 8.86 3.01
C VAL A 106 6.43 8.69 4.35
N SER A 107 5.16 8.32 4.27
CA SER A 107 4.28 8.10 5.41
C SER A 107 3.37 6.89 5.23
N SER A 108 2.90 6.32 6.33
CA SER A 108 1.92 5.24 6.35
C SER A 108 0.93 5.48 7.49
N GLY A 109 -0.36 5.29 7.22
CA GLY A 109 -1.42 5.49 8.19
C GLY A 109 -2.72 5.96 7.55
N SER A 110 -3.64 6.41 8.38
CA SER A 110 -4.91 7.03 7.96
C SER A 110 -5.26 8.19 8.88
N ASN A 111 -6.18 9.05 8.43
CA ASN A 111 -6.65 10.18 9.24
C ASN A 111 -7.48 9.74 10.46
N ASN A 112 -7.88 8.48 10.56
CA ASN A 112 -8.67 7.90 11.66
C ASN A 112 -9.91 8.74 12.03
N TYR A 113 -10.60 9.27 11.03
CA TYR A 113 -11.80 10.09 11.24
C TYR A 113 -12.92 9.30 11.92
N ALA A 114 -13.55 9.92 12.91
CA ALA A 114 -14.80 9.38 13.46
C ALA A 114 -15.92 9.44 12.40
N PRO A 115 -16.90 8.54 12.44
CA PRO A 115 -18.02 8.53 11.48
C PRO A 115 -18.80 9.85 11.42
N SER A 116 -18.82 10.61 12.51
CA SER A 116 -19.48 11.93 12.61
C SER A 116 -18.59 13.11 12.18
N ASN A 117 -17.34 12.86 11.76
CA ASN A 117 -16.44 13.94 11.38
C ASN A 117 -16.85 14.52 10.02
N PRO A 118 -17.12 15.85 9.93
CA PRO A 118 -17.49 16.48 8.66
C PRO A 118 -16.47 16.27 7.54
N ALA A 119 -15.18 16.27 7.85
CA ALA A 119 -14.13 16.06 6.86
C ALA A 119 -14.19 14.68 6.21
N LEU A 120 -14.61 13.62 6.94
CA LEU A 120 -14.87 12.30 6.36
C LEU A 120 -16.02 12.37 5.35
N ILE A 121 -17.11 13.04 5.73
CA ILE A 121 -18.31 13.14 4.91
C ILE A 121 -18.01 13.91 3.61
N GLU A 122 -17.28 15.01 3.71
CA GLU A 122 -16.88 15.83 2.56
C GLU A 122 -15.95 15.06 1.62
N ARG A 123 -14.94 14.37 2.16
CA ARG A 123 -14.03 13.52 1.36
C ARG A 123 -14.80 12.43 0.61
N VAL A 124 -15.64 11.66 1.32
CA VAL A 124 -16.40 10.55 0.70
C VAL A 124 -17.35 11.07 -0.38
N LYS A 125 -17.97 12.25 -0.21
CA LYS A 125 -18.79 12.87 -1.26
C LYS A 125 -17.97 13.21 -2.50
N ALA A 126 -16.82 13.85 -2.31
CA ALA A 126 -15.92 14.19 -3.40
C ALA A 126 -15.37 12.93 -4.13
N ASP A 127 -15.03 11.88 -3.38
CA ASP A 127 -14.58 10.61 -3.95
C ASP A 127 -15.68 9.95 -4.80
N ILE A 128 -16.93 9.95 -4.31
CA ILE A 128 -18.09 9.43 -5.06
C ILE A 128 -18.29 10.22 -6.36
N GLU A 129 -18.29 11.55 -6.30
CA GLU A 129 -18.46 12.40 -7.47
C GLU A 129 -17.36 12.15 -8.51
N THR A 130 -16.11 12.05 -8.07
CA THR A 130 -14.96 11.76 -8.92
C THR A 130 -15.08 10.37 -9.55
N PHE A 131 -15.47 9.36 -8.76
CA PHE A 131 -15.64 8.00 -9.24
C PHE A 131 -16.75 7.90 -10.30
N LEU A 132 -17.93 8.49 -10.05
CA LEU A 132 -19.06 8.47 -10.98
C LEU A 132 -18.75 9.24 -12.28
N ALA A 133 -17.99 10.33 -12.19
CA ALA A 133 -17.54 11.06 -13.39
C ALA A 133 -16.62 10.20 -14.28
N ALA A 134 -15.82 9.33 -13.69
CA ALA A 134 -14.96 8.38 -14.41
C ALA A 134 -15.70 7.10 -14.85
N ASN A 135 -16.80 6.74 -14.19
CA ASN A 135 -17.59 5.53 -14.42
C ASN A 135 -19.08 5.90 -14.62
N PRO A 136 -19.44 6.51 -15.75
CA PRO A 136 -20.78 7.08 -15.96
C PRO A 136 -21.93 6.05 -16.02
N ASP A 137 -21.59 4.78 -16.23
CA ASP A 137 -22.56 3.69 -16.28
C ASP A 137 -22.87 3.08 -14.90
N VAL A 138 -22.22 3.60 -13.83
CA VAL A 138 -22.35 3.14 -12.44
C VAL A 138 -23.27 4.08 -11.66
N THR A 139 -24.13 3.54 -10.83
CA THR A 139 -24.92 4.29 -9.87
C THR A 139 -24.22 4.37 -8.51
N ARG A 140 -24.59 5.34 -7.68
CA ARG A 140 -23.99 5.53 -6.35
C ARG A 140 -24.17 4.30 -5.45
N GLU A 141 -25.30 3.63 -5.55
CA GLU A 141 -25.69 2.48 -4.74
C GLU A 141 -24.88 1.23 -5.09
N GLU A 142 -24.31 1.19 -6.30
CA GLU A 142 -23.49 0.08 -6.79
C GLU A 142 -22.02 0.19 -6.34
N ILE A 143 -21.59 1.37 -5.85
CA ILE A 143 -20.18 1.57 -5.47
C ILE A 143 -19.84 0.74 -4.23
N PRO A 144 -18.90 -0.21 -4.30
CA PRO A 144 -18.46 -0.96 -3.14
C PRO A 144 -17.79 -0.07 -2.10
N THR A 145 -17.98 -0.39 -0.84
CA THR A 145 -17.54 0.43 0.30
C THR A 145 -16.02 0.63 0.34
N ASP A 146 -15.25 -0.35 -0.09
CA ASP A 146 -13.79 -0.27 -0.06
C ASP A 146 -13.23 0.77 -1.04
N LEU A 147 -13.92 1.09 -2.14
CA LEU A 147 -13.55 2.21 -3.02
C LEU A 147 -13.77 3.59 -2.38
N MET A 148 -14.54 3.66 -1.30
CA MET A 148 -14.87 4.93 -0.61
C MET A 148 -14.22 5.02 0.77
N THR A 149 -13.54 3.97 1.22
CA THR A 149 -12.91 3.92 2.55
C THR A 149 -11.39 3.79 2.44
N ALA A 150 -10.69 4.72 3.08
CA ALA A 150 -9.23 4.64 3.18
C ALA A 150 -8.81 3.40 3.98
N SER A 151 -7.71 2.78 3.57
CA SER A 151 -7.10 1.71 4.34
C SER A 151 -6.42 2.24 5.60
N GLY A 152 -6.23 1.37 6.62
CA GLY A 152 -5.52 1.74 7.84
C GLY A 152 -4.05 2.08 7.62
N SER A 153 -3.41 1.48 6.60
CA SER A 153 -2.03 1.78 6.22
C SER A 153 -1.90 2.97 5.26
N GLY A 154 -2.96 3.29 4.51
CA GLY A 154 -2.90 4.22 3.37
C GLY A 154 -2.05 3.72 2.20
N LEU A 155 -1.61 2.46 2.21
CA LEU A 155 -0.72 1.84 1.23
C LEU A 155 -1.22 0.44 0.82
N ASP A 156 -2.50 0.13 1.00
CA ASP A 156 -3.09 -1.17 0.67
C ASP A 156 -3.08 -1.41 -0.85
N PRO A 157 -2.41 -2.45 -1.37
CA PRO A 157 -2.32 -2.72 -2.79
C PRO A 157 -3.54 -3.46 -3.36
N HIS A 158 -4.57 -3.69 -2.54
CA HIS A 158 -5.69 -4.54 -2.91
C HIS A 158 -7.04 -3.83 -2.84
N ILE A 159 -7.95 -4.28 -3.70
CA ILE A 159 -9.37 -3.96 -3.66
C ILE A 159 -10.21 -5.24 -3.67
N SER A 160 -11.50 -5.15 -3.37
CA SER A 160 -12.40 -6.28 -3.50
C SER A 160 -12.65 -6.66 -4.97
N PRO A 161 -13.02 -7.92 -5.28
CA PRO A 161 -13.45 -8.30 -6.63
C PRO A 161 -14.62 -7.45 -7.15
N ALA A 162 -15.56 -7.08 -6.29
CA ALA A 162 -16.65 -6.19 -6.66
C ALA A 162 -16.15 -4.80 -7.10
N SER A 163 -15.16 -4.25 -6.37
CA SER A 163 -14.53 -2.99 -6.70
C SER A 163 -13.72 -3.02 -8.00
N ALA A 164 -13.15 -4.16 -8.34
CA ALA A 164 -12.47 -4.35 -9.61
C ALA A 164 -13.48 -4.45 -10.77
N GLN A 165 -14.53 -5.25 -10.62
CA GLN A 165 -15.54 -5.50 -11.67
C GLN A 165 -16.26 -4.21 -12.09
N ILE A 166 -16.63 -3.35 -11.14
CA ILE A 166 -17.38 -2.13 -11.43
C ILE A 166 -16.58 -1.10 -12.27
N GLN A 167 -15.24 -1.22 -12.30
CA GLN A 167 -14.36 -0.35 -13.07
C GLN A 167 -14.12 -0.84 -14.51
N ILE A 168 -14.44 -2.11 -14.81
CA ILE A 168 -14.12 -2.74 -16.10
C ILE A 168 -14.70 -1.96 -17.29
N PRO A 169 -15.98 -1.52 -17.33
CA PRO A 169 -16.53 -0.84 -18.50
C PRO A 169 -15.79 0.45 -18.85
N ALA A 170 -15.46 1.26 -17.84
CA ALA A 170 -14.72 2.50 -18.04
C ALA A 170 -13.27 2.25 -18.52
N ILE A 171 -12.62 1.23 -17.96
CA ILE A 171 -11.27 0.82 -18.36
C ILE A 171 -11.29 0.27 -19.79
N ALA A 172 -12.28 -0.55 -20.17
CA ALA A 172 -12.43 -1.07 -21.53
C ALA A 172 -12.50 0.06 -22.56
N LYS A 173 -13.34 1.06 -22.28
CA LYS A 173 -13.50 2.24 -23.12
C LYS A 173 -12.19 3.05 -23.24
N ALA A 174 -11.42 3.16 -22.16
CA ALA A 174 -10.21 3.95 -22.14
C ALA A 174 -8.98 3.21 -22.72
N SER A 175 -8.90 1.88 -22.55
CA SER A 175 -7.78 1.04 -23.00
C SER A 175 -7.96 0.49 -24.40
N GLY A 176 -9.22 0.37 -24.87
CA GLY A 176 -9.56 -0.35 -26.11
C GLY A 176 -9.57 -1.88 -25.96
N LEU A 177 -9.35 -2.41 -24.77
CA LEU A 177 -9.46 -3.85 -24.49
C LEU A 177 -10.93 -4.24 -24.32
N SER A 178 -11.26 -5.50 -24.63
CA SER A 178 -12.62 -6.01 -24.37
C SER A 178 -12.86 -6.20 -22.86
N GLU A 179 -14.11 -6.02 -22.43
CA GLU A 179 -14.49 -6.29 -21.03
C GLU A 179 -14.18 -7.73 -20.62
N ALA A 180 -14.36 -8.69 -21.53
CA ALA A 180 -14.02 -10.10 -21.29
C ALA A 180 -12.51 -10.30 -21.01
N ALA A 181 -11.64 -9.61 -21.77
CA ALA A 181 -10.20 -9.66 -21.51
C ALA A 181 -9.83 -9.01 -20.16
N LEU A 182 -10.46 -7.89 -19.82
CA LEU A 182 -10.27 -7.23 -18.54
C LEU A 182 -10.80 -8.07 -17.36
N ALA A 183 -11.96 -8.74 -17.53
CA ALA A 183 -12.48 -9.64 -16.51
C ALA A 183 -11.52 -10.82 -16.25
N GLN A 184 -10.92 -11.38 -17.32
CA GLN A 184 -9.89 -12.42 -17.17
C GLN A 184 -8.64 -11.90 -16.44
N ILE A 185 -8.15 -10.71 -16.80
CA ILE A 185 -7.01 -10.05 -16.11
C ILE A 185 -7.32 -9.88 -14.61
N VAL A 186 -8.55 -9.46 -14.27
CA VAL A 186 -8.96 -9.32 -12.86
C VAL A 186 -8.97 -10.67 -12.16
N GLU A 187 -9.50 -11.72 -12.81
CA GLU A 187 -9.52 -13.08 -12.26
C GLU A 187 -8.12 -13.61 -12.01
N ASP A 188 -7.21 -13.47 -12.97
CA ASP A 188 -5.82 -13.92 -12.89
C ASP A 188 -5.04 -13.20 -11.76
N ASN A 189 -5.44 -11.99 -11.38
CA ASN A 189 -4.86 -11.19 -10.31
C ASN A 189 -5.67 -11.23 -9.00
N THR A 190 -6.66 -12.12 -8.91
CA THR A 190 -7.47 -12.33 -7.71
C THR A 190 -6.86 -13.41 -6.84
N GLN A 191 -6.58 -13.08 -5.59
CA GLN A 191 -6.16 -14.04 -4.58
C GLN A 191 -7.36 -14.43 -3.73
N GLY A 192 -7.72 -15.70 -3.76
CA GLY A 192 -8.80 -16.26 -2.93
C GLY A 192 -8.40 -16.42 -1.47
N LYS A 193 -9.40 -16.77 -0.66
CA LYS A 193 -9.24 -17.03 0.79
C LYS A 193 -8.22 -18.13 1.05
N LEU A 194 -7.37 -17.91 2.05
CA LEU A 194 -6.42 -18.94 2.48
C LEU A 194 -7.16 -20.19 2.97
N LEU A 195 -6.82 -21.35 2.39
CA LEU A 195 -7.50 -22.63 2.63
C LEU A 195 -9.02 -22.58 2.34
N GLY A 196 -9.50 -21.60 1.58
CA GLY A 196 -10.92 -21.42 1.25
C GLY A 196 -11.79 -20.85 2.38
N ILE A 197 -11.23 -20.57 3.55
CA ILE A 197 -12.00 -20.17 4.75
C ILE A 197 -11.44 -18.94 5.48
N LEU A 198 -10.16 -18.62 5.34
CA LEU A 198 -9.51 -17.53 6.08
C LEU A 198 -9.24 -16.33 5.16
N GLY A 199 -9.61 -15.14 5.60
CA GLY A 199 -9.45 -13.89 4.88
C GLY A 199 -10.61 -13.61 3.92
N GLU A 200 -10.39 -12.67 3.02
CA GLU A 200 -11.32 -12.26 1.95
C GLU A 200 -10.63 -12.42 0.60
N ASP A 201 -11.44 -12.54 -0.47
CA ASP A 201 -10.90 -12.50 -1.83
C ASP A 201 -10.43 -11.09 -2.15
N THR A 202 -9.22 -10.97 -2.69
CA THR A 202 -8.59 -9.66 -2.96
C THR A 202 -8.01 -9.62 -4.37
N VAL A 203 -8.07 -8.45 -5.00
CA VAL A 203 -7.50 -8.18 -6.32
C VAL A 203 -6.28 -7.29 -6.18
N SER A 204 -5.14 -7.72 -6.72
CA SER A 204 -3.91 -6.92 -6.78
C SER A 204 -4.03 -5.87 -7.89
N VAL A 205 -4.16 -4.60 -7.49
CA VAL A 205 -4.32 -3.49 -8.47
C VAL A 205 -3.06 -3.31 -9.31
N LEU A 206 -1.88 -3.44 -8.72
CA LEU A 206 -0.62 -3.38 -9.46
C LEU A 206 -0.55 -4.50 -10.52
N GLY A 207 -0.91 -5.73 -10.16
CA GLY A 207 -0.90 -6.86 -11.09
C GLY A 207 -1.86 -6.61 -12.27
N VAL A 208 -3.12 -6.25 -11.98
CA VAL A 208 -4.12 -5.89 -13.00
C VAL A 208 -3.58 -4.81 -13.95
N ASN A 209 -3.01 -3.73 -13.39
CA ASN A 209 -2.53 -2.61 -14.21
C ASN A 209 -1.31 -2.95 -15.05
N LEU A 210 -0.45 -3.84 -14.59
CA LEU A 210 0.67 -4.36 -15.38
C LEU A 210 0.18 -5.23 -16.54
N ASP A 211 -0.80 -6.09 -16.31
CA ASP A 211 -1.37 -6.93 -17.36
C ASP A 211 -2.16 -6.10 -18.39
N ILE A 212 -2.88 -5.06 -17.95
CA ILE A 212 -3.49 -4.07 -18.84
C ILE A 212 -2.40 -3.37 -19.69
N ALA A 213 -1.34 -2.89 -19.06
CA ALA A 213 -0.26 -2.21 -19.76
C ALA A 213 0.44 -3.14 -20.77
N ALA A 214 0.65 -4.41 -20.42
CA ALA A 214 1.20 -5.43 -21.32
C ALA A 214 0.25 -5.72 -22.50
N ALA A 215 -1.05 -5.88 -22.25
CA ALA A 215 -2.05 -6.10 -23.28
C ALA A 215 -2.18 -4.91 -24.24
N MET A 216 -1.93 -3.69 -23.75
CA MET A 216 -1.85 -2.47 -24.58
C MET A 216 -0.50 -2.30 -25.28
N GLY A 217 0.49 -3.16 -25.04
CA GLY A 217 1.86 -3.04 -25.59
C GLY A 217 2.69 -1.88 -25.01
N LEU A 218 2.33 -1.39 -23.82
CA LEU A 218 3.02 -0.28 -23.15
C LEU A 218 4.25 -0.75 -22.38
N VAL A 219 4.27 -1.99 -21.91
CA VAL A 219 5.37 -2.61 -21.16
C VAL A 219 5.51 -4.08 -21.53
N SER A 220 6.71 -4.64 -21.32
CA SER A 220 6.94 -6.09 -21.35
C SER A 220 7.06 -6.60 -19.93
N VAL A 221 6.09 -7.39 -19.50
CA VAL A 221 6.18 -8.09 -18.20
C VAL A 221 6.97 -9.36 -18.46
N ASN A 222 8.26 -9.38 -18.06
CA ASN A 222 9.04 -10.61 -18.06
C ASN A 222 8.47 -11.52 -16.97
N GLY A 223 7.84 -12.62 -17.36
CA GLY A 223 7.37 -13.63 -16.42
C GLY A 223 8.52 -14.09 -15.52
N ASN A 224 8.31 -14.08 -14.21
CA ASN A 224 9.17 -14.75 -13.24
C ASN A 224 8.96 -16.24 -13.30
#